data_8e09e1e973963bed17a96f4d7a97332a
#
_entry.id   8e09e1e973963bed17a96f4d7a97332a
#
_cell.length_a   1.000
_cell.length_b   1.000
_cell.length_c   1.000
_cell.angle_alpha   90.00
_cell.angle_beta   90.00
_cell.angle_gamma   90.00
#
_symmetry.space_group_name_H-M   'P 1'
#
loop_
_entity.id
_entity.type
_entity.pdbx_description
1 polymer ?
#
loop_
_entity_poly.entity_id
_entity_poly.type
_entity_poly.pdbx_seq_one_letter_code
_entity_poly.pdbx_strand_id
1 'polypeptide(L)'
;TSADQVVERLQGAQVAISNKILLNAQTLAACPDLKLILIAATGTNNVDLAAARAQGITVSNCQGYGTPSVAQHTIMLLLNLATRLKDYQKDVDAGLWQQAKQFCLLDYPIVELEGKTLGLLGHGELGGAVARLAEAFGMRVVLGAIPGRPARADRVPLDELLPQIDALTLHCPLNEHTRHFIGARELALLKPGAFVVNTARGGLIDEQALADALRGGHLGGAATDVLSVEPPTT
;
A
#
# COMPACT_ATOMS: atom_id res chain seq x y z
N THR A 1 -5.43 -3.86 -23.42
CA THR A 1 -4.68 -3.45 -24.63
C THR A 1 -3.46 -4.34 -24.71
N SER A 2 -3.32 -5.14 -25.79
CA SER A 2 -2.12 -5.96 -26.03
C SER A 2 -0.91 -5.09 -26.42
N ALA A 3 0.31 -5.64 -26.31
CA ALA A 3 1.52 -4.90 -26.68
C ALA A 3 1.48 -4.41 -28.14
N ASP A 4 1.00 -5.25 -29.07
CA ASP A 4 0.88 -4.88 -30.49
C ASP A 4 -0.07 -3.71 -30.72
N GLN A 5 -1.21 -3.70 -30.03
CA GLN A 5 -2.15 -2.57 -30.08
C GLN A 5 -1.56 -1.27 -29.51
N VAL A 6 -0.64 -1.36 -28.54
CA VAL A 6 0.05 -0.18 -28.00
C VAL A 6 0.99 0.40 -29.05
N VAL A 7 1.79 -0.45 -29.71
CA VAL A 7 2.70 -0.02 -30.79
C VAL A 7 1.92 0.61 -31.93
N GLU A 8 0.84 -0.02 -32.39
CA GLU A 8 -0.03 0.51 -33.46
C GLU A 8 -0.55 1.92 -33.15
N ARG A 9 -1.04 2.13 -31.90
CA ARG A 9 -1.57 3.43 -31.46
C ARG A 9 -0.50 4.51 -31.27
N LEU A 10 0.74 4.12 -31.04
CA LEU A 10 1.86 5.05 -30.84
C LEU A 10 2.63 5.34 -32.14
N GLN A 11 2.27 4.74 -33.29
CA GLN A 11 2.92 5.02 -34.59
C GLN A 11 2.80 6.50 -34.91
N GLY A 12 3.96 7.16 -35.19
CA GLY A 12 4.04 8.59 -35.49
C GLY A 12 3.76 9.54 -34.33
N ALA A 13 3.45 9.00 -33.14
CA ALA A 13 3.20 9.84 -31.96
C ALA A 13 4.51 10.36 -31.36
N GLN A 14 4.59 11.65 -31.10
CA GLN A 14 5.72 12.28 -30.39
C GLN A 14 5.50 12.34 -28.87
N VAL A 15 4.25 12.30 -28.42
CA VAL A 15 3.88 12.36 -27.00
C VAL A 15 2.88 11.26 -26.71
N ALA A 16 3.13 10.50 -25.64
CA ALA A 16 2.20 9.51 -25.11
C ALA A 16 1.72 9.92 -23.71
N ILE A 17 0.41 9.87 -23.48
CA ILE A 17 -0.18 10.01 -22.15
C ILE A 17 -0.71 8.65 -21.74
N SER A 18 -0.23 8.11 -20.61
CA SER A 18 -0.61 6.79 -20.14
C SER A 18 -0.81 6.79 -18.63
N ASN A 19 -1.57 5.81 -18.13
CA ASN A 19 -1.70 5.55 -16.68
C ASN A 19 -1.13 4.18 -16.32
N LYS A 20 -1.71 3.10 -16.85
CA LYS A 20 -1.40 1.71 -16.47
C LYS A 20 -0.82 0.87 -17.62
N ILE A 21 -0.76 1.42 -18.84
CA ILE A 21 -0.27 0.68 -20.00
C ILE A 21 1.22 0.42 -19.87
N LEU A 22 1.63 -0.85 -20.07
CA LEU A 22 3.02 -1.25 -20.04
C LEU A 22 3.76 -0.73 -21.29
N LEU A 23 4.81 0.04 -21.07
CA LEU A 23 5.73 0.57 -22.07
C LEU A 23 7.13 -0.01 -21.80
N ASN A 24 7.33 -1.25 -22.23
CA ASN A 24 8.61 -1.95 -22.07
C ASN A 24 9.61 -1.54 -23.17
N ALA A 25 10.85 -2.02 -23.07
CA ALA A 25 11.94 -1.72 -24.01
C ALA A 25 11.56 -2.03 -25.46
N GLN A 26 10.86 -3.15 -25.70
CA GLN A 26 10.43 -3.56 -27.06
C GLN A 26 9.38 -2.60 -27.63
N THR A 27 8.40 -2.21 -26.83
CA THR A 27 7.37 -1.22 -27.24
C THR A 27 8.01 0.13 -27.55
N LEU A 28 8.93 0.60 -26.70
CA LEU A 28 9.61 1.87 -26.93
C LEU A 28 10.48 1.85 -28.20
N ALA A 29 11.22 0.74 -28.43
CA ALA A 29 12.03 0.58 -29.63
C ALA A 29 11.21 0.59 -30.95
N ALA A 30 9.97 0.13 -30.88
CA ALA A 30 9.05 0.14 -32.02
C ALA A 30 8.41 1.52 -32.30
N CYS A 31 8.65 2.53 -31.45
CA CYS A 31 8.05 3.88 -31.55
C CYS A 31 9.16 4.96 -31.63
N PRO A 32 9.91 5.07 -32.75
CA PRO A 32 11.10 5.94 -32.88
C PRO A 32 10.77 7.44 -32.81
N ASP A 33 9.53 7.83 -33.09
CA ASP A 33 9.11 9.24 -33.07
C ASP A 33 8.77 9.73 -31.66
N LEU A 34 8.64 8.82 -30.67
CA LEU A 34 8.23 9.13 -29.32
C LEU A 34 9.35 9.90 -28.58
N LYS A 35 9.01 11.07 -28.04
CA LYS A 35 9.93 11.99 -27.32
C LYS A 35 9.57 12.20 -25.87
N LEU A 36 8.27 12.08 -25.55
CA LEU A 36 7.75 12.39 -24.22
C LEU A 36 6.69 11.37 -23.82
N ILE A 37 6.82 10.85 -22.61
CA ILE A 37 5.81 10.01 -21.95
C ILE A 37 5.33 10.75 -20.69
N LEU A 38 4.04 11.03 -20.62
CA LEU A 38 3.37 11.61 -19.45
C LEU A 38 2.58 10.51 -18.75
N ILE A 39 2.95 10.22 -17.50
CA ILE A 39 2.25 9.23 -16.68
C ILE A 39 1.23 9.96 -15.80
N ALA A 40 -0.05 9.72 -16.04
CA ALA A 40 -1.16 10.24 -15.23
C ALA A 40 -1.31 9.48 -13.91
N ALA A 41 -0.18 9.26 -13.21
CA ALA A 41 -0.06 8.60 -11.93
C ALA A 41 1.28 8.97 -11.27
N THR A 42 1.43 8.68 -9.98
CA THR A 42 2.71 8.86 -9.27
C THR A 42 3.70 7.74 -9.60
N GLY A 43 3.24 6.49 -9.68
CA GLY A 43 4.09 5.34 -10.00
C GLY A 43 4.44 5.27 -11.49
N THR A 44 5.69 4.93 -11.80
CA THR A 44 6.23 4.81 -13.17
C THR A 44 6.64 3.39 -13.52
N ASN A 45 6.28 2.40 -12.70
CA ASN A 45 6.69 1.00 -12.88
C ASN A 45 6.09 0.32 -14.12
N ASN A 46 5.18 0.97 -14.83
CA ASN A 46 4.67 0.57 -16.13
C ASN A 46 5.53 1.05 -17.31
N VAL A 47 6.62 1.80 -17.07
CA VAL A 47 7.55 2.29 -18.09
C VAL A 47 8.96 1.78 -17.80
N ASP A 48 9.62 1.22 -18.81
CA ASP A 48 11.05 0.93 -18.74
C ASP A 48 11.84 2.24 -18.86
N LEU A 49 12.17 2.81 -17.68
CA LEU A 49 12.87 4.08 -17.58
C LEU A 49 14.29 4.02 -18.15
N ALA A 50 14.96 2.86 -18.10
CA ALA A 50 16.29 2.68 -18.66
C ALA A 50 16.25 2.71 -20.18
N ALA A 51 15.32 1.96 -20.77
CA ALA A 51 15.11 1.97 -22.22
C ALA A 51 14.66 3.34 -22.74
N ALA A 52 13.73 4.00 -22.04
CA ALA A 52 13.29 5.36 -22.37
C ALA A 52 14.48 6.34 -22.42
N ARG A 53 15.31 6.31 -21.38
CA ARG A 53 16.52 7.16 -21.31
C ARG A 53 17.50 6.86 -22.44
N ALA A 54 17.75 5.58 -22.74
CA ALA A 54 18.66 5.17 -23.80
C ALA A 54 18.20 5.67 -25.19
N GLN A 55 16.89 5.86 -25.39
CA GLN A 55 16.29 6.38 -26.63
C GLN A 55 16.05 7.89 -26.59
N GLY A 56 16.46 8.60 -25.55
CA GLY A 56 16.25 10.04 -25.40
C GLY A 56 14.79 10.43 -25.13
N ILE A 57 13.95 9.49 -24.69
CA ILE A 57 12.55 9.74 -24.37
C ILE A 57 12.48 10.31 -22.93
N THR A 58 11.89 11.50 -22.79
CA THR A 58 11.62 12.07 -21.46
C THR A 58 10.38 11.40 -20.84
N VAL A 59 10.49 11.01 -19.58
CA VAL A 59 9.34 10.48 -18.82
C VAL A 59 9.02 11.40 -17.66
N SER A 60 7.78 11.86 -17.57
CA SER A 60 7.27 12.70 -16.48
C SER A 60 6.04 12.06 -15.85
N ASN A 61 5.88 12.22 -14.56
CA ASN A 61 4.76 11.67 -13.78
C ASN A 61 4.08 12.76 -12.94
N CYS A 62 2.89 12.46 -12.42
CA CYS A 62 2.18 13.34 -11.48
C CYS A 62 2.64 13.05 -10.06
N GLN A 63 3.12 14.07 -9.36
CA GLN A 63 3.52 13.98 -7.95
C GLN A 63 2.51 14.73 -7.06
N GLY A 64 2.33 14.25 -5.84
CA GLY A 64 1.56 14.93 -4.79
C GLY A 64 0.04 14.96 -4.93
N TYR A 65 -0.52 14.67 -6.10
CA TYR A 65 -1.96 14.82 -6.35
C TYR A 65 -2.84 13.90 -5.50
N GLY A 66 -2.36 12.72 -5.16
CA GLY A 66 -3.09 11.71 -4.39
C GLY A 66 -2.78 11.71 -2.90
N THR A 67 -1.87 12.54 -2.42
CA THR A 67 -1.38 12.48 -1.03
C THR A 67 -2.49 12.65 0.00
N PRO A 68 -3.40 13.65 -0.08
CA PRO A 68 -4.47 13.78 0.90
C PRO A 68 -5.45 12.61 0.87
N SER A 69 -5.87 12.17 -0.32
CA SER A 69 -6.86 11.09 -0.48
C SER A 69 -6.33 9.75 -0.03
N VAL A 70 -5.09 9.39 -0.39
CA VAL A 70 -4.49 8.11 0.03
C VAL A 70 -4.18 8.11 1.53
N ALA A 71 -3.71 9.22 2.10
CA ALA A 71 -3.49 9.33 3.54
C ALA A 71 -4.81 9.18 4.31
N GLN A 72 -5.87 9.87 3.89
CA GLN A 72 -7.22 9.72 4.45
C GLN A 72 -7.70 8.27 4.36
N HIS A 73 -7.56 7.64 3.18
CA HIS A 73 -7.98 6.25 2.95
C HIS A 73 -7.22 5.27 3.85
N THR A 74 -5.91 5.45 4.02
CA THR A 74 -5.09 4.63 4.91
C THR A 74 -5.59 4.68 6.36
N ILE A 75 -5.86 5.87 6.87
CA ILE A 75 -6.37 6.05 8.24
C ILE A 75 -7.82 5.51 8.36
N MET A 76 -8.66 5.72 7.36
CA MET A 76 -10.00 5.14 7.32
C MET A 76 -9.95 3.61 7.40
N LEU A 77 -9.06 2.96 6.66
CA LEU A 77 -8.87 1.51 6.72
C LEU A 77 -8.41 1.06 8.12
N LEU A 78 -7.45 1.76 8.72
CA LEU A 78 -6.97 1.47 10.07
C LEU A 78 -8.09 1.62 11.11
N LEU A 79 -8.88 2.70 11.05
CA LEU A 79 -10.02 2.92 11.92
C LEU A 79 -11.10 1.82 11.77
N ASN A 80 -11.37 1.38 10.54
CA ASN A 80 -12.32 0.28 10.31
C ASN A 80 -11.85 -1.03 10.97
N LEU A 81 -10.56 -1.33 10.91
CA LEU A 81 -9.99 -2.51 11.60
C LEU A 81 -10.11 -2.35 13.11
N ALA A 82 -9.69 -1.20 13.65
CA ALA A 82 -9.65 -0.93 15.08
C ALA A 82 -11.05 -0.92 15.72
N THR A 83 -12.06 -0.37 15.03
CA THR A 83 -13.44 -0.24 15.55
C THR A 83 -14.35 -1.40 15.16
N ARG A 84 -13.90 -2.36 14.35
CA ARG A 84 -14.70 -3.46 13.83
C ARG A 84 -15.99 -2.98 13.11
N LEU A 85 -15.88 -1.82 12.45
CA LEU A 85 -17.05 -1.13 11.88
C LEU A 85 -17.90 -2.02 10.98
N LYS A 86 -17.27 -2.84 10.12
CA LYS A 86 -18.02 -3.74 9.21
C LYS A 86 -18.81 -4.81 9.95
N ASP A 87 -18.28 -5.33 11.04
CA ASP A 87 -18.94 -6.38 11.83
C ASP A 87 -20.15 -5.79 12.55
N TYR A 88 -19.97 -4.66 13.25
CA TYR A 88 -21.07 -3.96 13.91
C TYR A 88 -22.15 -3.47 12.94
N GLN A 89 -21.75 -2.94 11.77
CA GLN A 89 -22.71 -2.52 10.74
C GLN A 89 -23.57 -3.70 10.26
N LYS A 90 -22.93 -4.84 9.99
CA LYS A 90 -23.64 -6.08 9.61
C LYS A 90 -24.64 -6.51 10.66
N ASP A 91 -24.29 -6.44 11.94
CA ASP A 91 -25.15 -6.83 13.06
C ASP A 91 -26.33 -5.86 13.23
N VAL A 92 -26.10 -4.56 13.06
CA VAL A 92 -27.16 -3.55 13.07
C VAL A 92 -28.12 -3.77 11.89
N ASP A 93 -27.60 -4.00 10.69
CA ASP A 93 -28.40 -4.28 9.49
C ASP A 93 -29.21 -5.57 9.63
N ALA A 94 -28.70 -6.55 10.36
CA ALA A 94 -29.42 -7.80 10.69
C ALA A 94 -30.41 -7.66 11.84
N GLY A 95 -30.58 -6.47 12.44
CA GLY A 95 -31.51 -6.22 13.53
C GLY A 95 -31.12 -6.79 14.89
N LEU A 96 -29.80 -7.13 15.06
CA LEU A 96 -29.32 -7.72 16.34
C LEU A 96 -29.39 -6.70 17.48
N TRP A 97 -29.19 -5.41 17.19
CA TRP A 97 -29.30 -4.38 18.22
C TRP A 97 -30.73 -4.26 18.78
N GLN A 98 -31.75 -4.34 17.93
CA GLN A 98 -33.15 -4.31 18.36
C GLN A 98 -33.52 -5.52 19.23
N GLN A 99 -32.81 -6.63 19.09
CA GLN A 99 -32.99 -7.86 19.84
C GLN A 99 -32.13 -7.94 21.10
N ALA A 100 -31.17 -7.02 21.24
CA ALA A 100 -30.25 -7.02 22.36
C ALA A 100 -30.95 -6.70 23.67
N LYS A 101 -30.51 -7.35 24.77
CA LYS A 101 -31.01 -7.11 26.12
C LYS A 101 -30.39 -5.88 26.78
N GLN A 102 -29.33 -5.33 26.20
CA GLN A 102 -28.60 -4.19 26.70
C GLN A 102 -28.58 -3.06 25.65
N PHE A 103 -28.19 -1.86 26.07
CA PHE A 103 -28.30 -0.66 25.25
C PHE A 103 -27.27 -0.63 24.08
N CYS A 104 -26.26 -1.51 24.09
CA CYS A 104 -25.20 -1.58 23.07
C CYS A 104 -24.86 -3.03 22.71
N LEU A 105 -24.18 -3.22 21.58
CA LEU A 105 -23.53 -4.46 21.17
C LEU A 105 -22.07 -4.43 21.61
N LEU A 106 -21.58 -5.53 22.23
CA LEU A 106 -20.20 -5.67 22.74
C LEU A 106 -19.53 -6.94 22.20
N ASP A 107 -19.96 -7.43 21.05
CA ASP A 107 -19.60 -8.76 20.55
C ASP A 107 -18.20 -8.79 19.92
N TYR A 108 -17.67 -7.63 19.53
CA TYR A 108 -16.35 -7.52 18.90
C TYR A 108 -15.41 -6.64 19.73
N PRO A 109 -14.13 -7.03 19.86
CA PRO A 109 -13.15 -6.19 20.53
C PRO A 109 -12.87 -4.91 19.73
N ILE A 110 -13.01 -3.78 20.36
CA ILE A 110 -12.62 -2.47 19.83
C ILE A 110 -11.25 -2.09 20.38
N VAL A 111 -10.37 -1.58 19.53
CA VAL A 111 -9.04 -1.11 19.89
C VAL A 111 -8.99 0.41 19.73
N GLU A 112 -8.66 1.11 20.80
CA GLU A 112 -8.37 2.54 20.73
C GLU A 112 -6.97 2.77 20.17
N LEU A 113 -6.81 3.75 19.28
CA LEU A 113 -5.53 4.05 18.63
C LEU A 113 -4.61 4.90 19.53
N GLU A 114 -5.17 5.64 20.47
CA GLU A 114 -4.38 6.46 21.41
C GLU A 114 -3.37 5.59 22.18
N GLY A 115 -2.13 6.05 22.24
CA GLY A 115 -1.02 5.35 22.87
C GLY A 115 -0.48 4.13 22.11
N LYS A 116 -1.12 3.72 21.00
CA LYS A 116 -0.62 2.62 20.17
C LYS A 116 0.53 3.07 19.29
N THR A 117 1.31 2.10 18.83
CA THR A 117 2.48 2.35 17.96
C THR A 117 2.18 1.95 16.53
N LEU A 118 2.32 2.91 15.61
CA LEU A 118 2.27 2.68 14.17
C LEU A 118 3.68 2.52 13.61
N GLY A 119 4.00 1.35 13.06
CA GLY A 119 5.17 1.13 12.23
C GLY A 119 4.91 1.62 10.81
N LEU A 120 5.76 2.52 10.31
CA LEU A 120 5.60 3.13 9.00
C LEU A 120 6.81 2.83 8.11
N LEU A 121 6.57 2.12 7.00
CA LEU A 121 7.60 1.76 6.02
C LEU A 121 7.47 2.64 4.78
N GLY A 122 8.32 3.68 4.69
CA GLY A 122 8.30 4.66 3.62
C GLY A 122 7.79 6.03 4.08
N HIS A 123 8.69 6.89 4.53
CA HIS A 123 8.40 8.25 4.99
C HIS A 123 8.75 9.29 3.93
N GLY A 124 8.09 9.16 2.76
CA GLY A 124 8.04 10.20 1.73
C GLY A 124 6.87 11.14 1.97
N GLU A 125 6.44 11.86 0.94
CA GLU A 125 5.29 12.78 1.00
C GLU A 125 4.03 12.11 1.55
N LEU A 126 3.67 10.95 1.00
CA LEU A 126 2.47 10.20 1.38
C LEU A 126 2.60 9.60 2.79
N GLY A 127 3.70 8.89 3.08
CA GLY A 127 3.91 8.33 4.41
C GLY A 127 4.02 9.39 5.50
N GLY A 128 4.60 10.56 5.20
CA GLY A 128 4.62 11.70 6.12
C GLY A 128 3.21 12.27 6.39
N ALA A 129 2.32 12.26 5.39
CA ALA A 129 0.94 12.67 5.59
C ALA A 129 0.18 11.66 6.48
N VAL A 130 0.39 10.36 6.27
CA VAL A 130 -0.19 9.31 7.14
C VAL A 130 0.34 9.42 8.57
N ALA A 131 1.65 9.66 8.74
CA ALA A 131 2.25 9.84 10.07
C ALA A 131 1.57 10.97 10.85
N ARG A 132 1.42 12.16 10.23
CA ARG A 132 0.73 13.30 10.88
C ARG A 132 -0.72 13.00 11.28
N LEU A 133 -1.46 12.26 10.45
CA LEU A 133 -2.83 11.86 10.78
C LEU A 133 -2.85 10.85 11.93
N ALA A 134 -1.96 9.86 11.93
CA ALA A 134 -1.85 8.88 13.02
C ALA A 134 -1.46 9.55 14.36
N GLU A 135 -0.53 10.49 14.34
CA GLU A 135 -0.15 11.29 15.51
C GLU A 135 -1.32 12.11 16.04
N ALA A 136 -2.19 12.64 15.16
CA ALA A 136 -3.40 13.36 15.57
C ALA A 136 -4.43 12.43 16.27
N PHE A 137 -4.37 11.12 16.03
CA PHE A 137 -5.12 10.10 16.79
C PHE A 137 -4.37 9.59 18.03
N GLY A 138 -3.31 10.27 18.47
CA GLY A 138 -2.55 9.92 19.66
C GLY A 138 -1.63 8.71 19.48
N MET A 139 -1.38 8.26 18.25
CA MET A 139 -0.44 7.17 17.99
C MET A 139 1.02 7.65 18.05
N ARG A 140 1.91 6.76 18.50
CA ARG A 140 3.34 6.93 18.34
C ARG A 140 3.77 6.36 16.98
N VAL A 141 4.36 7.17 16.11
CA VAL A 141 4.85 6.71 14.81
C VAL A 141 6.33 6.34 14.91
N VAL A 142 6.68 5.13 14.45
CA VAL A 142 8.05 4.63 14.37
C VAL A 142 8.37 4.28 12.93
N LEU A 143 9.45 4.86 12.43
CA LEU A 143 9.84 4.72 11.04
C LEU A 143 10.76 3.51 10.88
N GLY A 144 10.37 2.58 10.00
CA GLY A 144 11.16 1.39 9.74
C GLY A 144 12.17 1.55 8.59
N ALA A 145 13.25 0.79 8.68
CA ALA A 145 14.20 0.64 7.59
C ALA A 145 13.57 -0.14 6.42
N ILE A 146 13.95 0.22 5.20
CA ILE A 146 13.46 -0.44 3.98
C ILE A 146 14.65 -1.17 3.34
N PRO A 147 14.50 -2.45 2.96
CA PRO A 147 15.55 -3.20 2.27
C PRO A 147 16.03 -2.48 1.00
N GLY A 148 17.35 -2.58 0.71
CA GLY A 148 17.96 -1.91 -0.43
C GLY A 148 18.14 -0.39 -0.30
N ARG A 149 17.81 0.20 0.85
CA ARG A 149 18.09 1.61 1.15
C ARG A 149 19.29 1.74 2.11
N PRO A 150 20.08 2.80 2.00
CA PRO A 150 21.12 3.08 2.99
C PRO A 150 20.55 3.15 4.42
N ALA A 151 21.34 2.65 5.39
CA ALA A 151 20.97 2.76 6.80
C ALA A 151 20.88 4.24 7.21
N ARG A 152 19.91 4.56 8.04
CA ARG A 152 19.66 5.91 8.57
C ARG A 152 19.38 5.81 10.06
N ALA A 153 19.92 6.73 10.84
CA ALA A 153 19.76 6.75 12.30
C ALA A 153 18.30 6.94 12.77
N ASP A 154 17.45 7.52 11.90
CA ASP A 154 16.03 7.74 12.16
C ASP A 154 15.13 6.56 11.73
N ARG A 155 15.73 5.39 11.39
CA ARG A 155 15.04 4.20 10.94
C ARG A 155 15.39 2.99 11.79
N VAL A 156 14.36 2.30 12.26
CA VAL A 156 14.51 1.09 13.07
C VAL A 156 14.57 -0.14 12.15
N PRO A 157 15.52 -1.07 12.31
CA PRO A 157 15.53 -2.33 11.59
C PRO A 157 14.21 -3.09 11.77
N LEU A 158 13.76 -3.85 10.74
CA LEU A 158 12.47 -4.55 10.77
C LEU A 158 12.35 -5.50 11.96
N ASP A 159 13.40 -6.26 12.26
CA ASP A 159 13.41 -7.24 13.35
C ASP A 159 13.24 -6.58 14.74
N GLU A 160 13.64 -5.32 14.88
CA GLU A 160 13.45 -4.55 16.08
C GLU A 160 12.12 -3.79 16.09
N LEU A 161 11.65 -3.36 14.92
CA LEU A 161 10.41 -2.60 14.75
C LEU A 161 9.17 -3.47 14.98
N LEU A 162 9.10 -4.60 14.26
CA LEU A 162 7.86 -5.40 14.15
C LEU A 162 7.34 -5.90 15.50
N PRO A 163 8.19 -6.34 16.48
CA PRO A 163 7.70 -6.74 17.79
C PRO A 163 7.15 -5.60 18.66
N GLN A 164 7.40 -4.35 18.28
CA GLN A 164 7.02 -3.18 19.09
C GLN A 164 5.74 -2.49 18.63
N ILE A 165 5.27 -2.79 17.43
CA ILE A 165 4.17 -2.04 16.79
C ILE A 165 2.81 -2.74 16.97
N ASP A 166 1.77 -1.94 17.02
CA ASP A 166 0.37 -2.38 17.11
C ASP A 166 -0.30 -2.34 15.72
N ALA A 167 0.25 -1.54 14.80
CA ALA A 167 -0.16 -1.51 13.41
C ALA A 167 1.05 -1.26 12.49
N LEU A 168 1.03 -1.86 11.30
CA LEU A 168 2.02 -1.68 10.24
C LEU A 168 1.34 -1.03 9.02
N THR A 169 1.96 0.01 8.45
CA THR A 169 1.51 0.60 7.19
C THR A 169 2.66 0.79 6.20
N LEU A 170 2.37 0.54 4.91
CA LEU A 170 3.35 0.50 3.85
C LEU A 170 3.16 1.67 2.87
N HIS A 171 4.23 2.43 2.63
CA HIS A 171 4.26 3.59 1.72
C HIS A 171 5.57 3.67 0.94
N CYS A 172 6.21 2.52 0.72
CA CYS A 172 7.44 2.41 -0.05
C CYS A 172 7.17 1.89 -1.48
N PRO A 173 8.06 2.16 -2.44
CA PRO A 173 7.93 1.63 -3.79
C PRO A 173 8.19 0.12 -3.83
N LEU A 174 7.53 -0.56 -4.77
CA LEU A 174 7.84 -1.94 -5.12
C LEU A 174 9.04 -1.99 -6.07
N ASN A 175 10.07 -2.75 -5.69
CA ASN A 175 11.24 -3.06 -6.50
C ASN A 175 11.80 -4.45 -6.13
N GLU A 176 12.93 -4.84 -6.67
CA GLU A 176 13.56 -6.14 -6.40
C GLU A 176 13.85 -6.40 -4.91
N HIS A 177 14.20 -5.36 -4.14
CA HIS A 177 14.51 -5.47 -2.70
C HIS A 177 13.27 -5.47 -1.81
N THR A 178 12.15 -4.92 -2.31
CA THR A 178 10.92 -4.75 -1.52
C THR A 178 9.80 -5.72 -1.95
N ARG A 179 10.05 -6.56 -2.95
CA ARG A 179 9.10 -7.59 -3.34
C ARG A 179 8.97 -8.63 -2.23
N HIS A 180 7.75 -8.80 -1.73
CA HIS A 180 7.38 -9.75 -0.66
C HIS A 180 8.28 -9.63 0.59
N PHE A 181 8.81 -8.42 0.87
CA PHE A 181 9.68 -8.22 2.03
C PHE A 181 8.91 -8.27 3.37
N ILE A 182 7.59 -8.22 3.32
CA ILE A 182 6.72 -8.59 4.43
C ILE A 182 6.14 -9.97 4.11
N GLY A 183 6.85 -10.98 4.53
CA GLY A 183 6.49 -12.39 4.36
C GLY A 183 6.07 -13.05 5.68
N ALA A 184 5.99 -14.38 5.70
CA ALA A 184 5.55 -15.14 6.86
C ALA A 184 6.40 -14.86 8.12
N ARG A 185 7.72 -14.70 7.95
CA ARG A 185 8.64 -14.39 9.05
C ARG A 185 8.33 -13.02 9.66
N GLU A 186 8.20 -11.99 8.84
CA GLU A 186 7.93 -10.61 9.26
C GLU A 186 6.55 -10.50 9.92
N LEU A 187 5.54 -11.15 9.34
CA LEU A 187 4.19 -11.18 9.91
C LEU A 187 4.16 -11.89 11.27
N ALA A 188 4.95 -12.96 11.45
CA ALA A 188 5.05 -13.66 12.73
C ALA A 188 5.79 -12.84 13.81
N LEU A 189 6.62 -11.85 13.44
CA LEU A 189 7.27 -10.93 14.38
C LEU A 189 6.35 -9.83 14.91
N LEU A 190 5.23 -9.56 14.23
CA LEU A 190 4.26 -8.60 14.71
C LEU A 190 3.64 -9.04 16.04
N LYS A 191 3.19 -8.08 16.84
CA LYS A 191 2.43 -8.41 18.05
C LYS A 191 1.17 -9.21 17.70
N PRO A 192 0.78 -10.20 18.52
CA PRO A 192 -0.54 -10.80 18.42
C PRO A 192 -1.63 -9.72 18.42
N GLY A 193 -2.55 -9.78 17.46
CA GLY A 193 -3.61 -8.79 17.29
C GLY A 193 -3.21 -7.53 16.56
N ALA A 194 -1.98 -7.41 16.04
CA ALA A 194 -1.56 -6.26 15.24
C ALA A 194 -2.35 -6.13 13.93
N PHE A 195 -2.47 -4.90 13.44
CA PHE A 195 -3.10 -4.59 12.16
C PHE A 195 -2.05 -4.38 11.05
N VAL A 196 -2.41 -4.74 9.82
CA VAL A 196 -1.59 -4.47 8.62
C VAL A 196 -2.39 -3.69 7.60
N VAL A 197 -1.88 -2.55 7.15
CA VAL A 197 -2.53 -1.72 6.11
C VAL A 197 -1.57 -1.51 4.94
N ASN A 198 -2.02 -1.85 3.73
CA ASN A 198 -1.25 -1.65 2.51
C ASN A 198 -2.05 -0.86 1.47
N THR A 199 -1.69 0.40 1.29
CA THR A 199 -2.23 1.29 0.25
C THR A 199 -1.16 1.69 -0.78
N ALA A 200 -0.03 0.95 -0.82
CA ALA A 200 1.09 1.25 -1.70
C ALA A 200 1.12 0.34 -2.94
N ARG A 201 1.55 -0.92 -2.79
CA ARG A 201 1.63 -1.92 -3.87
C ARG A 201 1.40 -3.32 -3.30
N GLY A 202 0.59 -4.14 -3.96
CA GLY A 202 0.27 -5.51 -3.51
C GLY A 202 1.51 -6.38 -3.29
N GLY A 203 2.41 -6.39 -4.24
CA GLY A 203 3.64 -7.19 -4.17
C GLY A 203 4.66 -6.83 -3.08
N LEU A 204 4.38 -5.88 -2.18
CA LEU A 204 5.18 -5.61 -0.99
C LEU A 204 4.97 -6.67 0.10
N ILE A 205 3.78 -7.25 0.15
CA ILE A 205 3.41 -8.30 1.09
C ILE A 205 3.29 -9.62 0.32
N ASP A 206 3.70 -10.71 0.92
CA ASP A 206 3.30 -12.04 0.49
C ASP A 206 1.84 -12.26 0.89
N GLU A 207 0.94 -12.23 -0.09
CA GLU A 207 -0.51 -12.29 0.14
C GLU A 207 -0.96 -13.63 0.74
N GLN A 208 -0.28 -14.74 0.38
CA GLN A 208 -0.58 -16.03 0.97
C GLN A 208 -0.17 -16.07 2.45
N ALA A 209 1.02 -15.59 2.76
CA ALA A 209 1.49 -15.48 4.14
C ALA A 209 0.58 -14.58 5.00
N LEU A 210 0.10 -13.46 4.42
CA LEU A 210 -0.86 -12.58 5.09
C LEU A 210 -2.18 -13.31 5.38
N ALA A 211 -2.71 -14.03 4.40
CA ALA A 211 -3.94 -14.81 4.55
C ALA A 211 -3.79 -15.90 5.62
N ASP A 212 -2.63 -16.57 5.68
CA ASP A 212 -2.37 -17.59 6.68
C ASP A 212 -2.22 -17.02 8.09
N ALA A 213 -1.55 -15.88 8.23
CA ALA A 213 -1.45 -15.16 9.51
C ALA A 213 -2.81 -14.69 10.04
N LEU A 214 -3.72 -14.27 9.15
CA LEU A 214 -5.09 -13.90 9.49
C LEU A 214 -5.92 -15.13 9.90
N ARG A 215 -5.88 -16.20 9.12
CA ARG A 215 -6.59 -17.46 9.43
C ARG A 215 -6.09 -18.10 10.72
N GLY A 216 -4.80 -17.98 11.00
CA GLY A 216 -4.19 -18.45 12.25
C GLY A 216 -4.53 -17.59 13.48
N GLY A 217 -5.23 -16.46 13.31
CA GLY A 217 -5.62 -15.57 14.39
C GLY A 217 -4.45 -14.79 15.03
N HIS A 218 -3.28 -14.80 14.41
CA HIS A 218 -2.13 -14.03 14.91
C HIS A 218 -2.33 -12.53 14.73
N LEU A 219 -2.85 -12.10 13.57
CA LEU A 219 -3.16 -10.70 13.28
C LEU A 219 -4.59 -10.35 13.68
N GLY A 220 -4.80 -9.15 14.19
CA GLY A 220 -6.11 -8.59 14.49
C GLY A 220 -6.93 -8.24 13.24
N GLY A 221 -6.24 -8.00 12.13
CA GLY A 221 -6.85 -7.70 10.85
C GLY A 221 -5.86 -7.14 9.84
N ALA A 222 -6.27 -7.16 8.58
CA ALA A 222 -5.54 -6.50 7.51
C ALA A 222 -6.51 -5.78 6.56
N ALA A 223 -6.04 -4.68 5.98
CA ALA A 223 -6.73 -3.94 4.95
C ALA A 223 -5.77 -3.61 3.81
N THR A 224 -6.13 -3.96 2.59
CA THR A 224 -5.33 -3.68 1.40
C THR A 224 -6.19 -3.01 0.33
N ASP A 225 -5.67 -1.94 -0.24
CA ASP A 225 -6.25 -1.22 -1.38
C ASP A 225 -5.64 -1.69 -2.72
N VAL A 226 -4.63 -2.55 -2.63
CA VAL A 226 -3.80 -3.00 -3.75
C VAL A 226 -3.52 -4.50 -3.66
N LEU A 227 -3.43 -5.16 -4.81
CA LEU A 227 -3.10 -6.58 -4.92
C LEU A 227 -1.94 -6.80 -5.89
N SER A 228 -1.30 -7.96 -5.80
CA SER A 228 -0.24 -8.37 -6.73
C SER A 228 -0.78 -8.55 -8.15
N VAL A 229 -2.04 -8.94 -8.27
CA VAL A 229 -2.78 -9.04 -9.54
C VAL A 229 -4.05 -8.21 -9.43
N GLU A 230 -4.19 -7.23 -10.29
CA GLU A 230 -5.33 -6.31 -10.34
C GLU A 230 -5.94 -6.26 -11.77
N PRO A 231 -7.25 -6.54 -11.94
CA PRO A 231 -8.22 -7.00 -10.95
C PRO A 231 -7.93 -8.42 -10.47
N PRO A 232 -8.37 -8.81 -9.23
CA PRO A 232 -8.18 -10.16 -8.73
C PRO A 232 -8.97 -11.17 -9.58
N THR A 233 -8.41 -12.38 -9.75
CA THR A 233 -9.00 -13.47 -10.53
C THR A 233 -9.57 -14.58 -9.66
N THR A 234 -9.33 -14.55 -8.36
CA THR A 234 -9.81 -15.51 -7.35
C THR A 234 -10.24 -14.79 -6.08
#